data_70d743c7a8b9b43b513f5586d08d4a92
#
_entry.id   70d743c7a8b9b43b513f5586d08d4a92
#
_cell.length_a   1.000
_cell.length_b   1.000
_cell.length_c   1.000
_cell.angle_alpha   90.00
_cell.angle_beta   90.00
_cell.angle_gamma   90.00
#
_symmetry.space_group_name_H-M   'P 1'
#
loop_
_entity.id
_entity.type
_entity.pdbx_description
1 polymer ?
#
loop_
_entity_poly.entity_id
_entity_poly.type
_entity_poly.pdbx_seq_one_letter_code
_entity_poly.pdbx_strand_id
1 'polypeptide(L)'
;MSTQFVSRIAVEVDGEGEAAVCIHGLGGSSNNWTTVMGALSRFRTLRVDMPGSARSASVSGPLSIDSLAQAVREVCARLGVERAHLLGHSLGTIVCFKLATESPQLVRSLALFGPLLCPPEGARANIRARAQRARDEGVPGMQAIADAIVAGATSAETRQHRPAAVALVRESVMRQDPDGYARSCEALAEAQAAAVESIACPTLLVTGDEDGVAPPQSVRAIGDRIAGSRVVVYSRCGHWTTFERPDECLRELKDFYSAHAR
;
A
#
# COMPACT_ATOMS: atom_id res chain seq x y z
N MET A 1 14.24 15.50 4.84
CA MET A 1 13.79 14.57 3.80
C MET A 1 14.84 14.50 2.69
N SER A 2 15.23 13.30 2.27
CA SER A 2 16.15 13.07 1.14
C SER A 2 15.68 11.86 0.32
N THR A 3 15.91 11.90 -1.00
CA THR A 3 15.68 10.74 -1.86
C THR A 3 16.98 9.94 -1.96
N GLN A 4 16.92 8.65 -1.68
CA GLN A 4 18.02 7.71 -1.87
C GLN A 4 17.62 6.66 -2.91
N PHE A 5 18.59 6.10 -3.61
CA PHE A 5 18.36 5.01 -4.56
C PHE A 5 19.10 3.75 -4.09
N VAL A 6 18.33 2.69 -3.86
CA VAL A 6 18.84 1.36 -3.53
C VAL A 6 18.53 0.44 -4.70
N SER A 7 19.54 -0.01 -5.43
CA SER A 7 19.36 -0.90 -6.61
C SER A 7 18.26 -0.40 -7.57
N ARG A 8 18.25 0.90 -7.89
CA ARG A 8 17.24 1.62 -8.70
C ARG A 8 15.86 1.78 -8.03
N ILE A 9 15.71 1.41 -6.78
CA ILE A 9 14.50 1.66 -5.99
C ILE A 9 14.64 3.02 -5.33
N ALA A 10 13.74 3.94 -5.64
CA ALA A 10 13.70 5.25 -5.00
C ALA A 10 13.04 5.15 -3.62
N VAL A 11 13.69 5.72 -2.63
CA VAL A 11 13.22 5.74 -1.24
C VAL A 11 13.30 7.17 -0.71
N GLU A 12 12.19 7.71 -0.27
CA GLU A 12 12.17 8.96 0.50
C GLU A 12 12.50 8.64 1.96
N VAL A 13 13.61 9.17 2.45
CA VAL A 13 14.05 8.99 3.83
C VAL A 13 13.89 10.30 4.59
N ASP A 14 13.24 10.26 5.74
CA ASP A 14 13.00 11.43 6.58
C ASP A 14 12.93 11.05 8.06
N GLY A 15 13.35 11.97 8.96
CA GLY A 15 13.32 11.78 10.40
C GLY A 15 14.41 10.86 10.93
N GLU A 16 14.31 10.57 12.22
CA GLU A 16 15.24 9.75 12.99
C GLU A 16 14.46 8.81 13.93
N GLY A 17 15.13 7.87 14.58
CA GLY A 17 14.52 6.93 15.51
C GLY A 17 14.21 5.57 14.89
N GLU A 18 13.19 4.89 15.42
CA GLU A 18 12.75 3.58 14.90
C GLU A 18 12.25 3.70 13.46
N ALA A 19 12.54 2.68 12.66
CA ALA A 19 12.17 2.71 11.26
C ALA A 19 10.67 2.45 11.04
N ALA A 20 10.06 3.25 10.16
CA ALA A 20 8.72 3.03 9.62
C ALA A 20 8.82 2.95 8.09
N VAL A 21 8.54 1.78 7.52
CA VAL A 21 8.60 1.52 6.08
C VAL A 21 7.20 1.56 5.50
N CYS A 22 7.01 2.44 4.52
CA CYS A 22 5.73 2.72 3.89
C CYS A 22 5.68 2.13 2.48
N ILE A 23 4.77 1.19 2.24
CA ILE A 23 4.64 0.37 1.03
C ILE A 23 3.29 0.66 0.38
N HIS A 24 3.30 1.38 -0.74
CA HIS A 24 2.09 1.78 -1.46
C HIS A 24 1.44 0.63 -2.22
N GLY A 25 0.21 0.85 -2.69
CA GLY A 25 -0.55 -0.07 -3.53
C GLY A 25 -0.29 0.08 -5.02
N LEU A 26 -1.06 -0.67 -5.83
CA LEU A 26 -1.02 -0.60 -7.28
C LEU A 26 -1.37 0.83 -7.76
N GLY A 27 -0.53 1.38 -8.64
CA GLY A 27 -0.68 2.75 -9.13
C GLY A 27 -0.30 3.83 -8.12
N GLY A 28 0.33 3.44 -7.00
CA GLY A 28 0.80 4.34 -5.98
C GLY A 28 2.26 4.77 -6.12
N SER A 29 2.71 5.53 -5.14
CA SER A 29 4.09 5.98 -4.95
C SER A 29 4.35 6.32 -3.48
N SER A 30 5.56 6.71 -3.15
CA SER A 30 5.91 7.28 -1.84
C SER A 30 4.97 8.42 -1.38
N ASN A 31 4.36 9.13 -2.33
CA ASN A 31 3.43 10.24 -2.05
C ASN A 31 2.09 9.82 -1.46
N ASN A 32 1.71 8.53 -1.56
CA ASN A 32 0.49 8.03 -0.93
C ASN A 32 0.46 8.24 0.59
N TRP A 33 1.61 8.44 1.20
CA TRP A 33 1.79 8.58 2.64
C TRP A 33 1.92 10.02 3.11
N THR A 34 2.00 10.98 2.17
CA THR A 34 2.25 12.40 2.49
C THR A 34 1.21 12.98 3.46
N THR A 35 -0.04 12.60 3.31
CA THR A 35 -1.15 13.09 4.14
C THR A 35 -1.10 12.60 5.59
N VAL A 36 -0.38 11.52 5.86
CA VAL A 36 -0.29 10.91 7.20
C VAL A 36 1.08 11.04 7.87
N MET A 37 2.02 11.74 7.23
CA MET A 37 3.38 11.90 7.76
C MET A 37 3.43 12.55 9.15
N GLY A 38 2.45 13.40 9.48
CA GLY A 38 2.36 13.99 10.82
C GLY A 38 2.17 12.99 11.96
N ALA A 39 1.69 11.78 11.67
CA ALA A 39 1.63 10.69 12.66
C ALA A 39 2.95 9.91 12.80
N LEU A 40 3.85 10.10 11.85
CA LEU A 40 5.13 9.38 11.76
C LEU A 40 6.33 10.24 12.13
N SER A 41 6.13 11.44 12.67
CA SER A 41 7.18 12.44 12.93
C SER A 41 8.26 11.97 13.92
N ARG A 42 7.97 10.96 14.74
CA ARG A 42 8.93 10.36 15.68
C ARG A 42 9.74 9.20 15.10
N PHE A 43 9.46 8.81 13.85
CA PHE A 43 10.08 7.68 13.19
C PHE A 43 11.08 8.14 12.12
N ARG A 44 12.08 7.32 11.87
CA ARG A 44 12.82 7.35 10.61
C ARG A 44 11.95 6.69 9.55
N THR A 45 11.32 7.48 8.70
CA THR A 45 10.40 6.99 7.66
C THR A 45 11.14 6.64 6.38
N LEU A 46 10.80 5.49 5.81
CA LEU A 46 11.26 5.02 4.51
C LEU A 46 10.03 4.83 3.62
N ARG A 47 9.73 5.80 2.76
CA ARG A 47 8.61 5.71 1.82
C ARG A 47 9.13 5.21 0.48
N VAL A 48 8.82 3.98 0.14
CA VAL A 48 9.38 3.29 -1.02
C VAL A 48 8.50 3.53 -2.25
N ASP A 49 9.12 3.92 -3.38
CA ASP A 49 8.50 3.70 -4.68
C ASP A 49 8.78 2.25 -5.08
N MET A 50 7.76 1.40 -5.05
CA MET A 50 7.94 -0.03 -5.27
C MET A 50 8.44 -0.33 -6.71
N PRO A 51 9.17 -1.43 -6.93
CA PRO A 51 9.60 -1.82 -8.28
C PRO A 51 8.48 -1.76 -9.30
N GLY A 52 8.74 -1.18 -10.47
CA GLY A 52 7.75 -0.95 -11.52
C GLY A 52 6.86 0.28 -11.32
N SER A 53 7.06 1.05 -10.24
CA SER A 53 6.21 2.21 -9.92
C SER A 53 7.01 3.50 -9.83
N ALA A 54 6.40 4.61 -10.25
CA ALA A 54 6.92 5.96 -10.10
C ALA A 54 8.42 6.06 -10.51
N ARG A 55 9.32 6.51 -9.61
CA ARG A 55 10.75 6.66 -9.89
C ARG A 55 11.50 5.32 -9.94
N SER A 56 10.86 4.21 -9.56
CA SER A 56 11.39 2.84 -9.64
C SER A 56 10.87 2.07 -10.85
N ALA A 57 10.27 2.74 -11.85
CA ALA A 57 9.75 2.15 -13.08
C ALA A 57 10.82 1.38 -13.88
N SER A 58 12.09 1.84 -13.84
CA SER A 58 13.22 1.23 -14.54
C SER A 58 13.72 -0.11 -13.96
N VAL A 59 13.17 -0.57 -12.84
CA VAL A 59 13.47 -1.91 -12.33
C VAL A 59 12.89 -2.93 -13.31
N SER A 60 13.76 -3.69 -13.97
CA SER A 60 13.40 -4.60 -15.07
C SER A 60 13.00 -6.00 -14.58
N GLY A 61 12.40 -6.78 -15.47
CA GLY A 61 12.01 -8.17 -15.25
C GLY A 61 10.59 -8.34 -14.71
N PRO A 62 10.11 -9.58 -14.61
CA PRO A 62 8.80 -9.88 -14.07
C PRO A 62 8.73 -9.52 -12.59
N LEU A 63 7.58 -8.99 -12.17
CA LEU A 63 7.31 -8.71 -10.77
C LEU A 63 6.43 -9.84 -10.17
N SER A 64 6.66 -10.10 -8.90
CA SER A 64 5.85 -11.00 -8.07
C SER A 64 5.78 -10.43 -6.65
N ILE A 65 4.86 -10.91 -5.83
CA ILE A 65 4.83 -10.52 -4.41
C ILE A 65 6.16 -10.88 -3.73
N ASP A 66 6.81 -11.98 -4.13
CA ASP A 66 8.12 -12.38 -3.63
C ASP A 66 9.22 -11.37 -3.97
N SER A 67 9.27 -10.94 -5.24
CA SER A 67 10.25 -9.94 -5.67
C SER A 67 10.00 -8.56 -5.03
N LEU A 68 8.74 -8.18 -4.84
CA LEU A 68 8.38 -6.94 -4.14
C LEU A 68 8.77 -7.00 -2.65
N ALA A 69 8.52 -8.12 -1.96
CA ALA A 69 8.96 -8.31 -0.58
C ALA A 69 10.49 -8.33 -0.46
N GLN A 70 11.18 -8.96 -1.42
CA GLN A 70 12.65 -8.96 -1.49
C GLN A 70 13.22 -7.55 -1.67
N ALA A 71 12.58 -6.72 -2.50
CA ALA A 71 12.97 -5.32 -2.68
C ALA A 71 12.89 -4.53 -1.37
N VAL A 72 11.83 -4.74 -0.58
CA VAL A 72 11.71 -4.10 0.75
C VAL A 72 12.79 -4.61 1.71
N ARG A 73 13.09 -5.92 1.74
CA ARG A 73 14.20 -6.48 2.54
C ARG A 73 15.54 -5.85 2.16
N GLU A 74 15.80 -5.70 0.86
CA GLU A 74 17.04 -5.08 0.37
C GLU A 74 17.13 -3.61 0.77
N VAL A 75 16.04 -2.83 0.62
CA VAL A 75 15.98 -1.44 1.09
C VAL A 75 16.28 -1.36 2.57
N CYS A 76 15.67 -2.19 3.40
CA CYS A 76 15.93 -2.24 4.83
C CYS A 76 17.42 -2.54 5.14
N ALA A 77 17.95 -3.59 4.54
CA ALA A 77 19.35 -4.01 4.76
C ALA A 77 20.35 -2.92 4.34
N ARG A 78 20.18 -2.33 3.17
CA ARG A 78 21.07 -1.26 2.65
C ARG A 78 21.00 0.02 3.45
N LEU A 79 19.86 0.32 4.06
CA LEU A 79 19.65 1.51 4.88
C LEU A 79 19.85 1.26 6.38
N GLY A 80 20.37 0.08 6.75
CA GLY A 80 20.68 -0.27 8.15
C GLY A 80 19.44 -0.44 9.03
N VAL A 81 18.35 -0.92 8.46
CA VAL A 81 17.10 -1.19 9.17
C VAL A 81 16.99 -2.68 9.48
N GLU A 82 17.21 -3.04 10.74
CA GLU A 82 17.09 -4.42 11.21
C GLU A 82 15.64 -4.78 11.57
N ARG A 83 14.86 -3.79 12.02
CA ARG A 83 13.48 -3.98 12.44
C ARG A 83 12.66 -2.72 12.19
N ALA A 84 11.44 -2.87 11.65
CA ALA A 84 10.60 -1.75 11.23
C ALA A 84 9.13 -1.92 11.54
N HIS A 85 8.43 -0.82 11.73
CA HIS A 85 6.98 -0.72 11.58
C HIS A 85 6.65 -0.70 10.09
N LEU A 86 5.78 -1.59 9.61
CA LEU A 86 5.37 -1.60 8.21
C LEU A 86 4.00 -0.95 8.06
N LEU A 87 3.93 0.01 7.14
CA LEU A 87 2.66 0.58 6.69
C LEU A 87 2.41 0.10 5.27
N GLY A 88 1.26 -0.50 5.02
CA GLY A 88 0.88 -1.01 3.70
C GLY A 88 -0.44 -0.43 3.22
N HIS A 89 -0.56 -0.19 1.91
CA HIS A 89 -1.82 0.13 1.27
C HIS A 89 -2.11 -0.86 0.14
N SER A 90 -3.31 -1.44 0.10
CA SER A 90 -3.76 -2.31 -1.00
C SER A 90 -2.75 -3.44 -1.32
N LEU A 91 -2.21 -3.54 -2.54
CA LEU A 91 -1.12 -4.47 -2.91
C LEU A 91 0.03 -4.44 -1.87
N GLY A 92 0.38 -3.28 -1.36
CA GLY A 92 1.41 -3.14 -0.31
C GLY A 92 1.07 -3.90 0.97
N THR A 93 -0.21 -4.16 1.25
CA THR A 93 -0.62 -4.96 2.41
C THR A 93 -0.29 -6.44 2.22
N ILE A 94 -0.41 -6.96 0.98
CA ILE A 94 0.00 -8.34 0.63
C ILE A 94 1.50 -8.50 0.87
N VAL A 95 2.30 -7.51 0.45
CA VAL A 95 3.74 -7.47 0.70
C VAL A 95 4.05 -7.43 2.20
N CYS A 96 3.31 -6.61 2.98
CA CYS A 96 3.47 -6.54 4.43
C CYS A 96 3.14 -7.88 5.11
N PHE A 97 2.04 -8.54 4.74
CA PHE A 97 1.69 -9.85 5.27
C PHE A 97 2.76 -10.88 4.95
N LYS A 98 3.26 -10.90 3.72
CA LYS A 98 4.36 -11.79 3.35
C LYS A 98 5.62 -11.55 4.19
N LEU A 99 6.01 -10.29 4.38
CA LEU A 99 7.15 -9.94 5.22
C LEU A 99 6.93 -10.37 6.67
N ALA A 100 5.74 -10.18 7.22
CA ALA A 100 5.43 -10.53 8.60
C ALA A 100 5.43 -12.05 8.84
N THR A 101 5.05 -12.85 7.84
CA THR A 101 5.04 -14.32 7.94
C THR A 101 6.40 -14.95 7.65
N GLU A 102 7.18 -14.40 6.70
CA GLU A 102 8.45 -15.00 6.27
C GLU A 102 9.69 -14.39 6.96
N SER A 103 9.57 -13.16 7.46
CA SER A 103 10.65 -12.41 8.10
C SER A 103 10.15 -11.70 9.36
N PRO A 104 9.53 -12.43 10.33
CA PRO A 104 8.88 -11.82 11.50
C PRO A 104 9.86 -10.99 12.34
N GLN A 105 11.15 -11.32 12.32
CA GLN A 105 12.19 -10.57 13.00
C GLN A 105 12.36 -9.14 12.46
N LEU A 106 12.02 -8.90 11.18
CA LEU A 106 12.07 -7.57 10.57
C LEU A 106 10.88 -6.70 11.00
N VAL A 107 9.76 -7.30 11.43
CA VAL A 107 8.49 -6.58 11.58
C VAL A 107 8.18 -6.28 13.04
N ARG A 108 8.08 -5.00 13.40
CA ARG A 108 7.65 -4.54 14.73
C ARG A 108 6.13 -4.49 14.86
N SER A 109 5.47 -3.96 13.85
CA SER A 109 4.01 -3.85 13.78
C SER A 109 3.55 -3.67 12.35
N LEU A 110 2.26 -3.88 12.12
CA LEU A 110 1.58 -3.66 10.84
C LEU A 110 0.50 -2.60 10.99
N ALA A 111 0.49 -1.60 10.10
CA ALA A 111 -0.61 -0.66 9.93
C ALA A 111 -1.06 -0.71 8.45
N LEU A 112 -2.18 -1.36 8.19
CA LEU A 112 -2.60 -1.78 6.85
C LEU A 112 -3.90 -1.11 6.43
N PHE A 113 -3.87 -0.42 5.30
CA PHE A 113 -4.96 0.37 4.74
C PHE A 113 -5.51 -0.29 3.47
N GLY A 114 -6.82 -0.58 3.43
CA GLY A 114 -7.42 -1.40 2.38
C GLY A 114 -6.79 -2.78 2.27
N PRO A 115 -6.67 -3.55 3.39
CA PRO A 115 -5.90 -4.79 3.39
C PRO A 115 -6.59 -5.92 2.64
N LEU A 116 -5.78 -6.65 1.85
CA LEU A 116 -6.18 -7.90 1.21
C LEU A 116 -5.07 -8.94 1.37
N LEU A 117 -5.46 -10.22 1.41
CA LEU A 117 -4.51 -11.34 1.39
C LEU A 117 -4.09 -11.69 -0.03
N CYS A 118 -5.03 -11.63 -0.96
CA CYS A 118 -4.88 -11.80 -2.40
C CYS A 118 -6.15 -11.30 -3.09
N PRO A 119 -6.14 -11.03 -4.40
CA PRO A 119 -7.36 -10.72 -5.13
C PRO A 119 -8.32 -11.93 -5.12
N PRO A 120 -9.64 -11.70 -5.01
CA PRO A 120 -10.62 -12.76 -5.24
C PRO A 120 -10.48 -13.27 -6.69
N GLU A 121 -10.78 -14.56 -6.90
CA GLU A 121 -10.59 -15.21 -8.21
C GLU A 121 -11.29 -14.45 -9.35
N GLY A 122 -12.53 -13.99 -9.12
CA GLY A 122 -13.29 -13.22 -10.10
C GLY A 122 -12.67 -11.86 -10.47
N ALA A 123 -11.78 -11.31 -9.66
CA ALA A 123 -11.12 -10.03 -9.94
C ALA A 123 -9.84 -10.19 -10.80
N ARG A 124 -9.21 -11.38 -10.81
CA ARG A 124 -7.91 -11.61 -11.46
C ARG A 124 -7.93 -11.32 -12.96
N ALA A 125 -8.99 -11.72 -13.66
CA ALA A 125 -9.18 -11.46 -15.08
C ALA A 125 -9.21 -9.95 -15.39
N ASN A 126 -9.94 -9.17 -14.59
CA ASN A 126 -10.02 -7.71 -14.73
C ASN A 126 -8.67 -7.03 -14.43
N ILE A 127 -7.90 -7.55 -13.48
CA ILE A 127 -6.56 -7.04 -13.17
C ILE A 127 -5.62 -7.29 -14.36
N ARG A 128 -5.65 -8.48 -14.97
CA ARG A 128 -4.86 -8.79 -16.18
C ARG A 128 -5.30 -7.95 -17.39
N ALA A 129 -6.61 -7.74 -17.59
CA ALA A 129 -7.12 -6.89 -18.64
C ALA A 129 -6.64 -5.43 -18.48
N ARG A 130 -6.50 -4.95 -17.24
CA ARG A 130 -5.93 -3.64 -16.93
C ARG A 130 -4.44 -3.56 -17.28
N ALA A 131 -3.67 -4.64 -17.03
CA ALA A 131 -2.28 -4.74 -17.45
C ALA A 131 -2.15 -4.65 -18.98
N GLN A 132 -2.97 -5.42 -19.70
CA GLN A 132 -2.99 -5.41 -21.16
C GLN A 132 -3.33 -4.02 -21.70
N ARG A 133 -4.36 -3.39 -21.15
CA ARG A 133 -4.77 -2.04 -21.55
C ARG A 133 -3.65 -1.01 -21.35
N ALA A 134 -2.93 -1.08 -20.23
CA ALA A 134 -1.82 -0.16 -19.98
C ALA A 134 -0.72 -0.30 -21.06
N ARG A 135 -0.39 -1.53 -21.47
CA ARG A 135 0.61 -1.78 -22.52
C ARG A 135 0.13 -1.35 -23.91
N ASP A 136 -1.09 -1.70 -24.27
CA ASP A 136 -1.61 -1.47 -25.63
C ASP A 136 -1.88 0.00 -25.90
N GLU A 137 -2.45 0.71 -24.92
CA GLU A 137 -2.90 2.08 -25.08
C GLU A 137 -1.88 3.12 -24.51
N GLY A 138 -0.90 2.69 -23.71
CA GLY A 138 0.10 3.59 -23.12
C GLY A 138 -0.53 4.68 -22.24
N VAL A 139 -0.13 5.95 -22.45
CA VAL A 139 -0.63 7.08 -21.65
C VAL A 139 -2.15 7.25 -21.70
N PRO A 140 -2.84 7.16 -22.84
CA PRO A 140 -4.30 7.14 -22.88
C PRO A 140 -4.92 6.01 -22.06
N GLY A 141 -4.33 4.81 -22.09
CA GLY A 141 -4.75 3.68 -21.27
C GLY A 141 -4.63 3.95 -19.78
N MET A 142 -3.49 4.53 -19.35
CA MET A 142 -3.30 4.92 -17.96
C MET A 142 -4.30 5.99 -17.50
N GLN A 143 -4.63 6.95 -18.37
CA GLN A 143 -5.68 7.94 -18.11
C GLN A 143 -7.03 7.26 -17.86
N ALA A 144 -7.44 6.37 -18.75
CA ALA A 144 -8.71 5.67 -18.62
C ALA A 144 -8.78 4.73 -17.40
N ILE A 145 -7.65 4.09 -17.05
CA ILE A 145 -7.51 3.29 -15.83
C ILE A 145 -7.66 4.18 -14.58
N ALA A 146 -7.01 5.34 -14.57
CA ALA A 146 -7.10 6.28 -13.45
C ALA A 146 -8.55 6.77 -13.24
N ASP A 147 -9.25 7.13 -14.31
CA ASP A 147 -10.65 7.56 -14.25
C ASP A 147 -11.57 6.42 -13.74
N ALA A 148 -11.35 5.18 -14.19
CA ALA A 148 -12.09 4.02 -13.70
C ALA A 148 -11.81 3.73 -12.21
N ILE A 149 -10.57 3.90 -11.75
CA ILE A 149 -10.21 3.74 -10.33
C ILE A 149 -10.86 4.83 -9.48
N VAL A 150 -10.85 6.09 -9.91
CA VAL A 150 -11.58 7.16 -9.20
C VAL A 150 -13.06 6.81 -9.08
N ALA A 151 -13.69 6.36 -10.16
CA ALA A 151 -15.11 6.03 -10.16
C ALA A 151 -15.47 4.83 -9.26
N GLY A 152 -14.62 3.79 -9.25
CA GLY A 152 -14.93 2.51 -8.60
C GLY A 152 -14.27 2.28 -7.24
N ALA A 153 -13.25 3.07 -6.87
CA ALA A 153 -12.45 2.82 -5.67
C ALA A 153 -12.36 4.04 -4.73
N THR A 154 -13.12 5.12 -4.99
CA THR A 154 -13.32 6.21 -4.03
C THR A 154 -14.78 6.28 -3.62
N SER A 155 -15.06 6.82 -2.43
CA SER A 155 -16.42 6.99 -1.92
C SER A 155 -17.21 8.04 -2.70
N ALA A 156 -18.56 7.96 -2.61
CA ALA A 156 -19.44 8.97 -3.18
C ALA A 156 -19.16 10.36 -2.61
N GLU A 157 -18.95 10.46 -1.31
CA GLU A 157 -18.57 11.69 -0.61
C GLU A 157 -17.27 12.28 -1.17
N THR A 158 -16.25 11.45 -1.40
CA THR A 158 -14.97 11.90 -1.93
C THR A 158 -15.12 12.46 -3.34
N ARG A 159 -15.85 11.75 -4.22
CA ARG A 159 -16.09 12.21 -5.59
C ARG A 159 -16.86 13.52 -5.64
N GLN A 160 -17.80 13.73 -4.72
CA GLN A 160 -18.66 14.92 -4.72
C GLN A 160 -18.03 16.12 -4.02
N HIS A 161 -17.28 15.90 -2.93
CA HIS A 161 -16.90 16.99 -2.01
C HIS A 161 -15.39 17.14 -1.78
N ARG A 162 -14.53 16.21 -2.32
CA ARG A 162 -13.08 16.22 -2.07
C ARG A 162 -12.28 16.23 -3.37
N PRO A 163 -12.36 17.28 -4.20
CA PRO A 163 -11.70 17.32 -5.51
C PRO A 163 -10.19 17.14 -5.43
N ALA A 164 -9.54 17.59 -4.35
CA ALA A 164 -8.11 17.37 -4.14
C ALA A 164 -7.77 15.88 -3.94
N ALA A 165 -8.58 15.13 -3.18
CA ALA A 165 -8.39 13.69 -3.01
C ALA A 165 -8.60 12.94 -4.33
N VAL A 166 -9.63 13.31 -5.10
CA VAL A 166 -9.88 12.78 -6.45
C VAL A 166 -8.68 13.02 -7.35
N ALA A 167 -8.15 14.25 -7.36
CA ALA A 167 -6.97 14.61 -8.16
C ALA A 167 -5.72 13.82 -7.74
N LEU A 168 -5.49 13.62 -6.43
CA LEU A 168 -4.37 12.84 -5.93
C LEU A 168 -4.44 11.37 -6.36
N VAL A 169 -5.62 10.74 -6.25
CA VAL A 169 -5.82 9.35 -6.72
C VAL A 169 -5.59 9.26 -8.23
N ARG A 170 -6.21 10.14 -8.99
CA ARG A 170 -6.12 10.17 -10.45
C ARG A 170 -4.69 10.36 -10.91
N GLU A 171 -3.99 11.37 -10.40
CA GLU A 171 -2.61 11.69 -10.74
C GLU A 171 -1.64 10.56 -10.34
N SER A 172 -1.83 9.96 -9.17
CA SER A 172 -1.01 8.84 -8.71
C SER A 172 -0.99 7.68 -9.71
N VAL A 173 -2.16 7.32 -10.26
CA VAL A 173 -2.30 6.22 -11.23
C VAL A 173 -1.88 6.66 -12.63
N MET A 174 -2.33 7.83 -13.08
CA MET A 174 -2.15 8.32 -14.44
C MET A 174 -0.67 8.51 -14.81
N ARG A 175 0.16 8.90 -13.86
CA ARG A 175 1.60 9.16 -14.05
C ARG A 175 2.50 7.92 -14.00
N GLN A 176 1.94 6.71 -13.80
CA GLN A 176 2.75 5.50 -13.80
C GLN A 176 3.27 5.19 -15.21
N ASP A 177 4.46 4.59 -15.26
CA ASP A 177 4.94 3.94 -16.49
C ASP A 177 4.00 2.81 -16.87
N PRO A 178 3.48 2.75 -18.12
CA PRO A 178 2.49 1.76 -18.52
C PRO A 178 2.95 0.31 -18.35
N ASP A 179 4.22 -0.01 -18.71
CA ASP A 179 4.75 -1.36 -18.56
C ASP A 179 5.02 -1.71 -17.10
N GLY A 180 5.57 -0.76 -16.32
CA GLY A 180 5.76 -0.93 -14.89
C GLY A 180 4.44 -1.19 -14.15
N TYR A 181 3.39 -0.45 -14.50
CA TYR A 181 2.05 -0.65 -13.98
C TYR A 181 1.48 -2.03 -14.38
N ALA A 182 1.65 -2.41 -15.64
CA ALA A 182 1.20 -3.72 -16.13
C ALA A 182 1.85 -4.87 -15.39
N ARG A 183 3.18 -4.82 -15.20
CA ARG A 183 3.92 -5.84 -14.41
C ARG A 183 3.44 -5.89 -12.94
N SER A 184 3.11 -4.74 -12.36
CA SER A 184 2.54 -4.68 -11.01
C SER A 184 1.12 -5.29 -10.94
N CYS A 185 0.31 -5.11 -11.99
CA CYS A 185 -0.99 -5.78 -12.14
C CYS A 185 -0.81 -7.31 -12.22
N GLU A 186 0.16 -7.78 -13.00
CA GLU A 186 0.44 -9.22 -13.14
C GLU A 186 0.88 -9.83 -11.80
N ALA A 187 1.79 -9.14 -11.07
CA ALA A 187 2.18 -9.56 -9.73
C ALA A 187 0.99 -9.65 -8.77
N LEU A 188 0.07 -8.68 -8.84
CA LEU A 188 -1.16 -8.70 -8.03
C LEU A 188 -2.09 -9.85 -8.45
N ALA A 189 -2.29 -10.07 -9.77
CA ALA A 189 -3.18 -11.10 -10.27
C ALA A 189 -2.72 -12.52 -9.88
N GLU A 190 -1.42 -12.75 -9.70
CA GLU A 190 -0.83 -14.03 -9.30
C GLU A 190 -0.64 -14.16 -7.77
N ALA A 191 -0.94 -13.11 -7.00
CA ALA A 191 -0.74 -13.11 -5.56
C ALA A 191 -1.48 -14.26 -4.86
N GLN A 192 -0.80 -14.88 -3.90
CA GLN A 192 -1.34 -15.92 -3.04
C GLN A 192 -1.47 -15.41 -1.60
N ALA A 193 -2.45 -15.94 -0.88
CA ALA A 193 -2.70 -15.56 0.50
C ALA A 193 -1.58 -16.07 1.43
N ALA A 194 -1.08 -15.19 2.28
CA ALA A 194 -0.16 -15.58 3.36
C ALA A 194 -0.91 -16.24 4.53
N ALA A 195 -0.22 -17.08 5.30
CA ALA A 195 -0.73 -17.71 6.53
C ALA A 195 -0.68 -16.70 7.69
N VAL A 196 -1.61 -15.75 7.70
CA VAL A 196 -1.62 -14.60 8.62
C VAL A 196 -1.83 -14.99 10.09
N GLU A 197 -2.27 -16.20 10.38
CA GLU A 197 -2.43 -16.73 11.72
C GLU A 197 -1.13 -16.79 12.52
N SER A 198 0.01 -16.82 11.82
CA SER A 198 1.34 -16.80 12.44
C SER A 198 1.81 -15.40 12.85
N ILE A 199 1.08 -14.35 12.48
CA ILE A 199 1.45 -12.96 12.79
C ILE A 199 1.21 -12.70 14.28
N ALA A 200 2.29 -12.37 15.00
CA ALA A 200 2.26 -12.10 16.42
C ALA A 200 2.53 -10.61 16.78
N CYS A 201 2.87 -9.79 15.81
CA CYS A 201 3.11 -8.37 16.05
C CYS A 201 1.79 -7.57 16.10
N PRO A 202 1.76 -6.43 16.82
CA PRO A 202 0.61 -5.54 16.82
C PRO A 202 0.16 -5.21 15.40
N THR A 203 -1.13 -5.35 15.11
CA THR A 203 -1.68 -5.20 13.77
C THR A 203 -2.92 -4.32 13.77
N LEU A 204 -2.89 -3.25 12.97
CA LEU A 204 -4.02 -2.37 12.68
C LEU A 204 -4.47 -2.60 11.23
N LEU A 205 -5.77 -2.86 11.05
CA LEU A 205 -6.41 -3.03 9.75
C LEU A 205 -7.45 -1.92 9.55
N VAL A 206 -7.31 -1.12 8.50
CA VAL A 206 -8.18 0.02 8.22
C VAL A 206 -8.80 -0.13 6.83
N THR A 207 -10.11 0.08 6.72
CA THR A 207 -10.81 0.14 5.44
C THR A 207 -11.93 1.18 5.45
N GLY A 208 -12.51 1.48 4.31
CA GLY A 208 -13.69 2.30 4.17
C GLY A 208 -14.97 1.48 4.08
N ASP A 209 -16.10 2.05 4.47
CA ASP A 209 -17.41 1.40 4.36
C ASP A 209 -17.91 1.28 2.90
N GLU A 210 -17.33 2.08 1.99
CA GLU A 210 -17.55 2.02 0.54
C GLU A 210 -16.36 1.38 -0.21
N ASP A 211 -15.44 0.70 0.47
CA ASP A 211 -14.30 0.03 -0.17
C ASP A 211 -14.76 -1.27 -0.85
N GLY A 212 -14.88 -1.22 -2.17
CA GLY A 212 -15.25 -2.38 -2.99
C GLY A 212 -14.07 -3.33 -3.30
N VAL A 213 -12.84 -2.92 -3.00
CA VAL A 213 -11.62 -3.73 -3.20
C VAL A 213 -11.29 -4.55 -1.95
N ALA A 214 -11.34 -3.91 -0.79
CA ALA A 214 -11.16 -4.52 0.53
C ALA A 214 -12.38 -4.24 1.42
N PRO A 215 -13.53 -4.86 1.12
CA PRO A 215 -14.77 -4.55 1.82
C PRO A 215 -14.69 -4.90 3.31
N PRO A 216 -15.40 -4.16 4.19
CA PRO A 216 -15.33 -4.32 5.64
C PRO A 216 -15.48 -5.76 6.12
N GLN A 217 -16.34 -6.56 5.50
CA GLN A 217 -16.52 -7.96 5.86
C GLN A 217 -15.24 -8.78 5.64
N SER A 218 -14.57 -8.58 4.50
CA SER A 218 -13.32 -9.27 4.20
C SER A 218 -12.19 -8.84 5.14
N VAL A 219 -12.12 -7.55 5.47
CA VAL A 219 -11.13 -7.03 6.41
C VAL A 219 -11.35 -7.55 7.83
N ARG A 220 -12.61 -7.66 8.29
CA ARG A 220 -12.93 -8.31 9.58
C ARG A 220 -12.52 -9.76 9.58
N ALA A 221 -12.79 -10.51 8.51
CA ALA A 221 -12.38 -11.91 8.38
C ALA A 221 -10.85 -12.08 8.41
N ILE A 222 -10.07 -11.10 7.89
CA ILE A 222 -8.62 -11.08 8.08
C ILE A 222 -8.27 -10.83 9.54
N GLY A 223 -8.92 -9.84 10.17
CA GLY A 223 -8.71 -9.49 11.57
C GLY A 223 -8.96 -10.67 12.52
N ASP A 224 -10.01 -11.43 12.29
CA ASP A 224 -10.37 -12.60 13.09
C ASP A 224 -9.27 -13.70 13.07
N ARG A 225 -8.42 -13.70 12.04
CA ARG A 225 -7.30 -14.63 11.87
C ARG A 225 -5.98 -14.16 12.49
N ILE A 226 -5.88 -12.88 12.86
CA ILE A 226 -4.64 -12.29 13.43
C ILE A 226 -4.88 -11.96 14.89
N ALA A 227 -4.27 -12.70 15.79
CA ALA A 227 -4.46 -12.53 17.23
C ALA A 227 -4.10 -11.11 17.69
N GLY A 228 -5.02 -10.46 18.40
CA GLY A 228 -4.81 -9.10 18.93
C GLY A 228 -4.83 -7.98 17.86
N SER A 229 -5.26 -8.28 16.65
CA SER A 229 -5.45 -7.24 15.63
C SER A 229 -6.62 -6.31 15.97
N ARG A 230 -6.54 -5.08 15.47
CA ARG A 230 -7.61 -4.09 15.57
C ARG A 230 -8.10 -3.72 14.17
N VAL A 231 -9.43 -3.81 13.96
CA VAL A 231 -10.08 -3.46 12.70
C VAL A 231 -10.84 -2.15 12.86
N VAL A 232 -10.61 -1.21 11.95
CA VAL A 232 -11.28 0.09 11.89
C VAL A 232 -11.92 0.28 10.52
N VAL A 233 -13.17 0.73 10.52
CA VAL A 233 -13.93 1.02 9.29
C VAL A 233 -14.31 2.51 9.30
N TYR A 234 -13.83 3.25 8.30
CA TYR A 234 -14.18 4.66 8.14
C TYR A 234 -15.48 4.82 7.36
N SER A 235 -16.32 5.71 7.84
CA SER A 235 -17.58 6.04 7.16
C SER A 235 -17.36 6.95 5.95
N ARG A 236 -18.15 6.76 4.91
CA ARG A 236 -18.11 7.52 3.65
C ARG A 236 -16.72 7.54 3.04
N CYS A 237 -16.05 6.39 3.05
CA CYS A 237 -14.67 6.20 2.63
C CYS A 237 -14.56 5.01 1.69
N GLY A 238 -13.84 5.17 0.60
CA GLY A 238 -13.49 4.11 -0.32
C GLY A 238 -12.14 3.47 0.02
N HIS A 239 -11.45 3.01 -1.03
CA HIS A 239 -10.20 2.25 -0.92
C HIS A 239 -8.97 3.11 -0.62
N TRP A 240 -8.98 4.41 -1.01
CA TRP A 240 -7.85 5.32 -0.86
C TRP A 240 -7.90 6.08 0.48
N THR A 241 -8.01 5.34 1.57
CA THR A 241 -8.28 5.85 2.92
C THR A 241 -7.38 7.01 3.34
N THR A 242 -6.06 6.96 3.03
CA THR A 242 -5.10 8.02 3.37
C THR A 242 -5.36 9.33 2.63
N PHE A 243 -5.98 9.29 1.45
CA PHE A 243 -6.39 10.48 0.70
C PHE A 243 -7.82 10.90 1.02
N GLU A 244 -8.70 9.92 1.28
CA GLU A 244 -10.11 10.18 1.50
C GLU A 244 -10.41 10.60 2.94
N ARG A 245 -9.68 10.07 3.92
CA ARG A 245 -9.85 10.32 5.36
C ARG A 245 -8.51 10.56 6.07
N PRO A 246 -7.72 11.57 5.64
CA PRO A 246 -6.38 11.79 6.19
C PRO A 246 -6.37 12.08 7.69
N ASP A 247 -7.34 12.85 8.20
CA ASP A 247 -7.39 13.22 9.62
C ASP A 247 -7.71 12.00 10.50
N GLU A 248 -8.63 11.13 10.02
CA GLU A 248 -8.94 9.87 10.67
C GLU A 248 -7.71 8.94 10.68
N CYS A 249 -7.03 8.81 9.54
CA CYS A 249 -5.79 8.03 9.45
C CYS A 249 -4.70 8.57 10.39
N LEU A 250 -4.54 9.90 10.47
CA LEU A 250 -3.58 10.54 11.38
C LEU A 250 -3.87 10.21 12.85
N ARG A 251 -5.13 10.33 13.27
CA ARG A 251 -5.52 10.00 14.65
C ARG A 251 -5.28 8.52 14.95
N GLU A 252 -5.76 7.65 14.07
CA GLU A 252 -5.67 6.21 14.23
C GLU A 252 -4.22 5.71 14.32
N LEU A 253 -3.32 6.24 13.47
CA LEU A 253 -1.89 5.92 13.52
C LEU A 253 -1.24 6.42 14.81
N LYS A 254 -1.57 7.64 15.28
CA LYS A 254 -1.06 8.18 16.55
C LYS A 254 -1.48 7.32 17.73
N ASP A 255 -2.75 6.93 17.78
CA ASP A 255 -3.30 6.07 18.84
C ASP A 255 -2.65 4.69 18.82
N PHE A 256 -2.54 4.08 17.63
CA PHE A 256 -1.91 2.78 17.44
C PHE A 256 -0.45 2.78 17.92
N TYR A 257 0.35 3.73 17.47
CA TYR A 257 1.76 3.79 17.86
C TYR A 257 1.97 4.24 19.31
N SER A 258 1.05 5.03 19.89
CA SER A 258 1.14 5.39 21.31
C SER A 258 0.88 4.20 22.22
N ALA A 259 -0.05 3.32 21.85
CA ALA A 259 -0.36 2.11 22.60
C ALA A 259 0.77 1.06 22.54
N HIS A 260 1.65 1.12 21.54
CA HIS A 260 2.71 0.14 21.28
C HIS A 260 4.13 0.76 21.36
N ALA A 261 4.25 1.97 21.93
CA ALA A 261 5.54 2.58 22.24
C ALA A 261 6.15 1.91 23.48
N ARG A 262 7.08 0.98 23.28
CA ARG A 262 7.97 0.45 24.32
C ARG A 262 9.37 0.29 23.77
#